data_dd1a179a86e4861240e0fb9343036d88
#
_entry.id   dd1a179a86e4861240e0fb9343036d88
#
_cell.length_a   1.000
_cell.length_b   1.000
_cell.length_c   1.000
_cell.angle_alpha   90.00
_cell.angle_beta   90.00
_cell.angle_gamma   90.00
#
_symmetry.space_group_name_H-M   'P 1'
#
loop_
_entity.id
_entity.type
_entity.pdbx_description
1 polymer ?
#
loop_
_entity_poly.entity_id
_entity_poly.type
_entity_poly.pdbx_seq_one_letter_code
_entity_poly.pdbx_strand_id
1 'polypeptide(L)'
;MSGVDLDALKAEAFQAYSSATTLEELDGAVSAYAGKRGALGTVQRSLGSLPEDERRELGGRVNAVRQALKEAESQRRRVLEDERDRVVLTAEAVDVTLPPRVPKMGSLHPVQETMEAMVDVFVGLGYRVATGPEVESDWFNFEALNYQPDHPARSLMDTIYVRAPGTEADAQGVTDLLLRTHTSPVQARTMAAQPPPVYVVVPGRVYRNDIADATHLPAFHQIEGLAVDTDITMADLHGSLVEMVRALLGDVPMRFRPHHFPFTEPSGELDIWLDGRWVELLGCGMVHPDVLRAGGYDPEQVQGFAFGIGVERLAMRRHGITDIRLFVESDLRFLSAFPA
;
A
#
# COMPACT_ATOMS: atom_id res chain seq x y z
N MET A 1 -54.02 -67.85 -16.79
CA MET A 1 -52.78 -67.05 -16.93
C MET A 1 -52.06 -67.11 -15.60
N SER A 2 -50.80 -67.56 -15.60
CA SER A 2 -49.99 -67.77 -14.40
C SER A 2 -49.91 -66.46 -13.61
N GLY A 3 -50.45 -66.46 -12.37
CA GLY A 3 -50.46 -65.32 -11.50
C GLY A 3 -49.03 -64.84 -11.24
N VAL A 4 -48.73 -63.62 -11.47
CA VAL A 4 -47.41 -62.99 -11.07
C VAL A 4 -47.26 -63.15 -9.57
N ASP A 5 -46.25 -63.93 -9.15
CA ASP A 5 -45.95 -64.12 -7.75
C ASP A 5 -45.42 -62.80 -7.15
N LEU A 6 -46.27 -62.05 -6.45
CA LEU A 6 -45.95 -60.80 -5.81
C LEU A 6 -44.85 -60.90 -4.73
N ASP A 7 -44.76 -62.06 -4.11
CA ASP A 7 -43.77 -62.33 -3.06
C ASP A 7 -42.39 -62.59 -3.68
N ALA A 8 -42.33 -63.29 -4.81
CA ALA A 8 -41.10 -63.43 -5.59
C ALA A 8 -40.61 -62.07 -6.14
N LEU A 9 -41.52 -61.25 -6.72
CA LEU A 9 -41.22 -59.94 -7.23
C LEU A 9 -40.68 -59.04 -6.11
N LYS A 10 -41.28 -59.02 -4.93
CA LYS A 10 -40.84 -58.28 -3.77
C LYS A 10 -39.43 -58.72 -3.34
N ALA A 11 -39.16 -59.99 -3.30
CA ALA A 11 -37.85 -60.58 -2.93
C ALA A 11 -36.75 -60.16 -3.92
N GLU A 12 -37.03 -60.23 -5.22
CA GLU A 12 -36.09 -59.76 -6.28
C GLU A 12 -35.80 -58.28 -6.21
N ALA A 13 -36.85 -57.45 -6.00
CA ALA A 13 -36.67 -56.01 -5.85
C ALA A 13 -35.83 -55.64 -4.61
N PHE A 14 -36.10 -56.32 -3.47
CA PHE A 14 -35.28 -56.09 -2.26
C PHE A 14 -33.83 -56.52 -2.47
N GLN A 15 -33.57 -57.61 -3.17
CA GLN A 15 -32.21 -58.01 -3.50
C GLN A 15 -31.53 -56.94 -4.41
N ALA A 16 -32.22 -56.44 -5.47
CA ALA A 16 -31.72 -55.45 -6.36
C ALA A 16 -31.41 -54.13 -5.63
N TYR A 17 -32.30 -53.70 -4.72
CA TYR A 17 -32.06 -52.46 -3.94
C TYR A 17 -30.90 -52.65 -2.95
N SER A 18 -30.81 -53.77 -2.28
CA SER A 18 -29.74 -54.03 -1.32
C SER A 18 -28.37 -54.19 -1.97
N SER A 19 -28.32 -54.72 -3.19
CA SER A 19 -27.07 -54.93 -3.94
C SER A 19 -26.60 -53.68 -4.69
N ALA A 20 -27.45 -52.67 -4.89
CA ALA A 20 -27.06 -51.43 -5.53
C ALA A 20 -25.93 -50.75 -4.73
N THR A 21 -24.81 -50.44 -5.38
CA THR A 21 -23.61 -49.81 -4.78
C THR A 21 -23.56 -48.31 -5.03
N THR A 22 -24.36 -47.78 -5.94
CA THR A 22 -24.49 -46.39 -6.28
C THR A 22 -25.94 -45.93 -6.29
N LEU A 23 -26.16 -44.62 -6.13
CA LEU A 23 -27.51 -44.02 -6.26
C LEU A 23 -28.09 -44.25 -7.65
N GLU A 24 -27.28 -44.26 -8.70
CA GLU A 24 -27.72 -44.51 -10.07
C GLU A 24 -28.19 -45.96 -10.27
N GLU A 25 -27.47 -46.95 -9.71
CA GLU A 25 -27.90 -48.35 -9.71
C GLU A 25 -29.21 -48.54 -8.93
N LEU A 26 -29.37 -47.87 -7.79
CA LEU A 26 -30.61 -47.86 -7.02
C LEU A 26 -31.78 -47.29 -7.83
N ASP A 27 -31.59 -46.14 -8.47
CA ASP A 27 -32.61 -45.48 -9.29
C ASP A 27 -33.00 -46.37 -10.50
N GLY A 28 -32.04 -47.06 -11.09
CA GLY A 28 -32.27 -48.07 -12.13
C GLY A 28 -33.14 -49.19 -11.63
N ALA A 29 -32.79 -49.80 -10.46
CA ALA A 29 -33.58 -50.86 -9.84
C ALA A 29 -34.99 -50.41 -9.44
N VAL A 30 -35.13 -49.21 -8.85
CA VAL A 30 -36.44 -48.61 -8.52
C VAL A 30 -37.29 -48.44 -9.77
N SER A 31 -36.73 -47.98 -10.86
CA SER A 31 -37.44 -47.82 -12.14
C SER A 31 -37.90 -49.17 -12.69
N ALA A 32 -37.08 -50.23 -12.59
CA ALA A 32 -37.39 -51.55 -13.09
C ALA A 32 -38.51 -52.23 -12.30
N TYR A 33 -38.54 -52.11 -10.98
CA TYR A 33 -39.50 -52.79 -10.14
C TYR A 33 -40.71 -51.91 -9.74
N ALA A 34 -40.50 -50.72 -9.24
CA ALA A 34 -41.55 -49.87 -8.69
C ALA A 34 -42.03 -48.75 -9.66
N GLY A 35 -41.31 -48.50 -10.76
CA GLY A 35 -41.66 -47.49 -11.75
C GLY A 35 -43.03 -47.73 -12.43
N LYS A 36 -43.58 -46.70 -13.05
CA LYS A 36 -44.88 -46.81 -13.79
C LYS A 36 -44.87 -47.88 -14.86
N ARG A 37 -43.76 -48.13 -15.51
CA ARG A 37 -43.56 -49.17 -16.53
C ARG A 37 -42.86 -50.41 -16.00
N GLY A 38 -42.48 -50.40 -14.74
CA GLY A 38 -41.78 -51.52 -14.07
C GLY A 38 -42.70 -52.68 -13.77
N ALA A 39 -42.11 -53.73 -13.16
CA ALA A 39 -42.80 -55.03 -12.90
C ALA A 39 -44.08 -54.80 -12.07
N LEU A 40 -44.04 -54.08 -10.97
CA LEU A 40 -45.22 -53.75 -10.13
C LEU A 40 -46.28 -52.95 -10.86
N GLY A 41 -45.87 -52.00 -11.69
CA GLY A 41 -46.76 -51.18 -12.52
C GLY A 41 -47.46 -51.98 -13.58
N THR A 42 -46.83 -53.06 -14.09
CA THR A 42 -47.43 -53.97 -15.03
C THR A 42 -48.49 -54.84 -14.36
N VAL A 43 -48.24 -55.35 -13.16
CA VAL A 43 -49.21 -56.06 -12.34
C VAL A 43 -50.39 -55.20 -12.03
N GLN A 44 -50.17 -53.91 -11.67
CA GLN A 44 -51.25 -53.01 -11.35
C GLN A 44 -52.17 -52.75 -12.56
N ARG A 45 -51.65 -52.67 -13.77
CA ARG A 45 -52.46 -52.46 -14.99
C ARG A 45 -53.33 -53.75 -15.29
N SER A 46 -52.86 -54.95 -14.99
CA SER A 46 -53.62 -56.15 -15.19
C SER A 46 -54.80 -56.28 -14.21
N LEU A 47 -54.82 -55.53 -13.11
CA LEU A 47 -55.96 -55.55 -12.17
C LEU A 47 -57.30 -55.12 -12.83
N GLY A 48 -57.24 -54.26 -13.88
CA GLY A 48 -58.41 -53.75 -14.58
C GLY A 48 -59.24 -54.84 -15.29
N SER A 49 -58.69 -56.04 -15.56
CA SER A 49 -59.33 -57.21 -16.22
C SER A 49 -59.86 -58.25 -15.26
N LEU A 50 -59.76 -58.07 -13.94
CA LEU A 50 -60.17 -59.02 -12.93
C LEU A 50 -61.57 -58.69 -12.38
N PRO A 51 -62.31 -59.72 -11.87
CA PRO A 51 -63.54 -59.58 -11.09
C PRO A 51 -63.32 -58.64 -9.88
N GLU A 52 -64.38 -58.01 -9.40
CA GLU A 52 -64.31 -56.96 -8.39
C GLU A 52 -63.68 -57.38 -7.07
N ASP A 53 -64.03 -58.54 -6.59
CA ASP A 53 -63.52 -59.12 -5.34
C ASP A 53 -62.01 -59.45 -5.44
N GLU A 54 -61.58 -60.12 -6.51
CA GLU A 54 -60.16 -60.41 -6.77
C GLU A 54 -59.33 -59.15 -6.98
N ARG A 55 -59.91 -58.17 -7.64
CA ARG A 55 -59.26 -56.86 -7.87
C ARG A 55 -58.99 -56.14 -6.54
N ARG A 56 -59.95 -56.20 -5.60
CA ARG A 56 -59.83 -55.56 -4.29
C ARG A 56 -58.77 -56.24 -3.45
N GLU A 57 -58.72 -57.57 -3.40
CA GLU A 57 -57.74 -58.34 -2.64
C GLU A 57 -56.34 -58.15 -3.22
N LEU A 58 -56.14 -58.30 -4.52
CA LEU A 58 -54.86 -58.20 -5.18
C LEU A 58 -54.38 -56.72 -5.19
N GLY A 59 -55.30 -55.78 -5.29
CA GLY A 59 -54.98 -54.32 -5.14
C GLY A 59 -54.41 -54.01 -3.77
N GLY A 60 -54.96 -54.60 -2.70
CA GLY A 60 -54.40 -54.43 -1.34
C GLY A 60 -52.97 -54.99 -1.21
N ARG A 61 -52.76 -56.20 -1.77
CA ARG A 61 -51.39 -56.82 -1.79
C ARG A 61 -50.38 -55.98 -2.61
N VAL A 62 -50.78 -55.50 -3.79
CA VAL A 62 -49.92 -54.62 -4.61
C VAL A 62 -49.53 -53.32 -3.86
N ASN A 63 -50.46 -52.67 -3.13
CA ASN A 63 -50.17 -51.55 -2.32
C ASN A 63 -49.21 -51.82 -1.15
N ALA A 64 -49.42 -52.95 -0.46
CA ALA A 64 -48.51 -53.46 0.61
C ALA A 64 -47.09 -53.67 0.09
N VAL A 65 -46.90 -54.27 -1.08
CA VAL A 65 -45.63 -54.50 -1.73
C VAL A 65 -45.00 -53.11 -2.11
N ARG A 66 -45.80 -52.19 -2.70
CA ARG A 66 -45.35 -50.89 -3.06
C ARG A 66 -44.79 -50.11 -1.84
N GLN A 67 -45.50 -50.14 -0.72
CA GLN A 67 -45.08 -49.46 0.51
C GLN A 67 -43.77 -50.09 1.03
N ALA A 68 -43.67 -51.39 1.06
CA ALA A 68 -42.45 -52.10 1.48
C ALA A 68 -41.24 -51.78 0.58
N LEU A 69 -41.44 -51.68 -0.75
CA LEU A 69 -40.37 -51.32 -1.69
C LEU A 69 -39.95 -49.85 -1.48
N LYS A 70 -40.89 -48.92 -1.22
CA LYS A 70 -40.58 -47.52 -0.94
C LYS A 70 -39.76 -47.35 0.34
N GLU A 71 -40.08 -48.15 1.38
CA GLU A 71 -39.32 -48.16 2.63
C GLU A 71 -37.90 -48.70 2.41
N ALA A 72 -37.76 -49.83 1.68
CA ALA A 72 -36.46 -50.40 1.35
C ALA A 72 -35.58 -49.47 0.49
N GLU A 73 -36.18 -48.79 -0.52
CA GLU A 73 -35.52 -47.75 -1.30
C GLU A 73 -35.01 -46.63 -0.40
N SER A 74 -35.88 -46.08 0.46
CA SER A 74 -35.53 -44.97 1.34
C SER A 74 -34.39 -45.31 2.29
N GLN A 75 -34.40 -46.54 2.83
CA GLN A 75 -33.30 -47.02 3.70
C GLN A 75 -31.99 -47.16 2.93
N ARG A 76 -32.02 -47.80 1.74
CA ARG A 76 -30.80 -47.97 0.94
C ARG A 76 -30.26 -46.66 0.43
N ARG A 77 -31.12 -45.73 0.00
CA ARG A 77 -30.74 -44.42 -0.46
C ARG A 77 -29.97 -43.65 0.63
N ARG A 78 -30.46 -43.64 1.86
CA ARG A 78 -29.78 -43.00 2.99
C ARG A 78 -28.37 -43.56 3.19
N VAL A 79 -28.24 -44.90 3.17
CA VAL A 79 -26.93 -45.53 3.32
C VAL A 79 -25.96 -45.11 2.23
N LEU A 80 -26.42 -45.05 0.98
CA LEU A 80 -25.56 -44.65 -0.15
C LEU A 80 -25.23 -43.15 -0.11
N GLU A 81 -26.16 -42.29 0.34
CA GLU A 81 -25.94 -40.87 0.54
C GLU A 81 -24.92 -40.62 1.67
N ASP A 82 -25.09 -41.30 2.81
CA ASP A 82 -24.16 -41.19 3.94
C ASP A 82 -22.75 -41.67 3.55
N GLU A 83 -22.65 -42.72 2.74
CA GLU A 83 -21.36 -43.25 2.29
C GLU A 83 -20.69 -42.31 1.30
N ARG A 84 -21.45 -41.76 0.36
CA ARG A 84 -20.97 -40.69 -0.56
C ARG A 84 -20.47 -39.50 0.21
N ASP A 85 -21.28 -38.99 1.15
CA ASP A 85 -20.95 -37.78 1.90
C ASP A 85 -19.72 -38.01 2.80
N ARG A 86 -19.58 -39.23 3.37
CA ARG A 86 -18.37 -39.57 4.13
C ARG A 86 -17.11 -39.57 3.25
N VAL A 87 -17.19 -40.08 2.02
CA VAL A 87 -16.07 -40.06 1.08
C VAL A 87 -15.69 -38.63 0.71
N VAL A 88 -16.68 -37.80 0.39
CA VAL A 88 -16.46 -36.39 0.05
C VAL A 88 -15.83 -35.64 1.23
N LEU A 89 -16.40 -35.74 2.42
CA LEU A 89 -15.90 -35.07 3.63
C LEU A 89 -14.47 -35.51 3.99
N THR A 90 -14.15 -36.81 3.74
CA THR A 90 -12.79 -37.29 3.97
C THR A 90 -11.79 -36.74 2.93
N ALA A 91 -12.22 -36.71 1.65
CA ALA A 91 -11.37 -36.20 0.56
C ALA A 91 -11.16 -34.70 0.63
N GLU A 92 -12.15 -33.96 1.11
CA GLU A 92 -12.10 -32.52 1.24
C GLU A 92 -11.63 -32.02 2.65
N ALA A 93 -11.22 -32.95 3.52
CA ALA A 93 -10.74 -32.62 4.84
C ALA A 93 -9.51 -31.71 4.76
N VAL A 94 -9.59 -30.54 5.38
CA VAL A 94 -8.50 -29.57 5.48
C VAL A 94 -8.00 -29.53 6.91
N ASP A 95 -6.69 -29.60 7.07
CA ASP A 95 -6.07 -29.44 8.39
C ASP A 95 -6.13 -27.96 8.80
N VAL A 96 -7.08 -27.64 9.66
CA VAL A 96 -7.30 -26.26 10.19
C VAL A 96 -6.22 -25.82 11.19
N THR A 97 -5.30 -26.71 11.58
CA THR A 97 -4.18 -26.36 12.47
C THR A 97 -3.01 -25.75 11.69
N LEU A 98 -2.99 -25.93 10.36
CA LEU A 98 -1.98 -25.31 9.53
C LEU A 98 -2.20 -23.79 9.48
N PRO A 99 -1.12 -22.99 9.62
CA PRO A 99 -1.24 -21.55 9.54
C PRO A 99 -1.78 -21.14 8.15
N PRO A 100 -2.69 -20.17 8.09
CA PRO A 100 -3.20 -19.67 6.81
C PRO A 100 -2.07 -19.04 6.00
N ARG A 101 -2.19 -19.02 4.68
CA ARG A 101 -1.37 -18.16 3.84
C ARG A 101 -1.72 -16.71 4.16
N VAL A 102 -0.95 -16.10 5.04
CA VAL A 102 -1.08 -14.67 5.31
C VAL A 102 -0.61 -13.92 4.06
N PRO A 103 -1.43 -13.07 3.45
CA PRO A 103 -0.96 -12.21 2.37
C PRO A 103 0.19 -11.34 2.91
N LYS A 104 1.27 -11.22 2.15
CA LYS A 104 2.36 -10.30 2.51
C LYS A 104 1.79 -8.89 2.54
N MET A 105 1.85 -8.26 3.70
CA MET A 105 1.56 -6.84 3.82
C MET A 105 2.65 -6.06 3.11
N GLY A 106 2.27 -5.02 2.35
CA GLY A 106 3.23 -4.09 1.78
C GLY A 106 3.84 -3.20 2.88
N SER A 107 5.01 -2.65 2.61
CA SER A 107 5.67 -1.64 3.44
C SER A 107 5.76 -0.31 2.69
N LEU A 108 5.95 0.78 3.42
CA LEU A 108 6.29 2.05 2.82
C LEU A 108 7.68 1.97 2.15
N HIS A 109 7.86 2.75 1.10
CA HIS A 109 9.17 2.92 0.50
C HIS A 109 10.13 3.57 1.53
N PRO A 110 11.40 3.13 1.66
CA PRO A 110 12.32 3.64 2.70
C PRO A 110 12.49 5.17 2.71
N VAL A 111 12.44 5.80 1.52
CA VAL A 111 12.48 7.27 1.42
C VAL A 111 11.20 7.88 1.98
N GLN A 112 10.04 7.31 1.69
CA GLN A 112 8.76 7.80 2.20
C GLN A 112 8.68 7.63 3.72
N GLU A 113 9.05 6.45 4.24
CA GLU A 113 9.11 6.18 5.68
C GLU A 113 10.03 7.19 6.40
N THR A 114 11.22 7.44 5.83
CA THR A 114 12.18 8.41 6.39
C THR A 114 11.61 9.82 6.36
N MET A 115 10.95 10.21 5.28
CA MET A 115 10.32 11.52 5.13
C MET A 115 9.20 11.73 6.15
N GLU A 116 8.33 10.74 6.33
CA GLU A 116 7.25 10.78 7.32
C GLU A 116 7.81 10.87 8.74
N ALA A 117 8.81 10.08 9.07
CA ALA A 117 9.46 10.13 10.39
C ALA A 117 10.07 11.50 10.69
N MET A 118 10.67 12.18 9.68
CA MET A 118 11.17 13.55 9.84
C MET A 118 10.03 14.56 10.05
N VAL A 119 8.97 14.45 9.26
CA VAL A 119 7.79 15.32 9.39
C VAL A 119 7.18 15.19 10.79
N ASP A 120 7.04 13.97 11.30
CA ASP A 120 6.46 13.69 12.61
C ASP A 120 7.26 14.36 13.74
N VAL A 121 8.59 14.36 13.65
CA VAL A 121 9.44 15.07 14.63
C VAL A 121 9.10 16.57 14.66
N PHE A 122 9.05 17.21 13.49
CA PHE A 122 8.80 18.66 13.43
C PHE A 122 7.35 19.00 13.76
N VAL A 123 6.39 18.18 13.37
CA VAL A 123 4.99 18.33 13.83
C VAL A 123 4.89 18.22 15.34
N GLY A 124 5.64 17.28 15.95
CA GLY A 124 5.77 17.18 17.41
C GLY A 124 6.38 18.41 18.07
N LEU A 125 7.25 19.15 17.37
CA LEU A 125 7.82 20.44 17.80
C LEU A 125 6.91 21.65 17.53
N GLY A 126 5.70 21.43 16.94
CA GLY A 126 4.72 22.49 16.68
C GLY A 126 4.77 23.09 15.28
N TYR A 127 5.55 22.51 14.35
CA TYR A 127 5.56 22.93 12.95
C TYR A 127 4.34 22.41 12.20
N ARG A 128 3.91 23.15 11.17
CA ARG A 128 2.90 22.71 10.22
C ARG A 128 3.55 22.25 8.92
N VAL A 129 2.96 21.30 8.25
CA VAL A 129 3.40 20.88 6.92
C VAL A 129 2.90 21.90 5.88
N ALA A 130 3.80 22.42 5.07
CA ALA A 130 3.48 23.26 3.93
C ALA A 130 3.90 22.58 2.62
N THR A 131 3.11 22.76 1.57
CA THR A 131 3.37 22.21 0.24
C THR A 131 3.29 23.29 -0.83
N GLY A 132 3.92 23.08 -1.98
CA GLY A 132 3.90 24.01 -3.10
C GLY A 132 4.21 23.33 -4.43
N PRO A 133 4.17 24.06 -5.54
CA PRO A 133 4.37 23.52 -6.87
C PRO A 133 5.81 23.03 -7.09
N GLU A 134 5.97 22.00 -7.93
CA GLU A 134 7.28 21.51 -8.38
C GLU A 134 7.82 22.34 -9.57
N VAL A 135 6.92 22.81 -10.43
CA VAL A 135 7.26 23.82 -11.45
C VAL A 135 7.10 25.21 -10.80
N GLU A 136 8.19 25.92 -10.69
CA GLU A 136 8.26 27.15 -9.91
C GLU A 136 8.75 28.33 -10.76
N SER A 137 8.45 29.55 -10.32
CA SER A 137 9.04 30.73 -10.94
C SER A 137 10.48 30.94 -10.48
N ASP A 138 11.29 31.49 -11.36
CA ASP A 138 12.67 31.88 -11.06
C ASP A 138 12.73 32.78 -9.84
N TRP A 139 11.78 33.72 -9.70
CA TRP A 139 11.69 34.61 -8.57
C TRP A 139 11.63 33.91 -7.21
N PHE A 140 10.69 32.96 -7.06
CA PHE A 140 10.56 32.22 -5.80
C PHE A 140 11.71 31.25 -5.54
N ASN A 141 12.30 30.70 -6.61
CA ASN A 141 13.39 29.73 -6.46
C ASN A 141 14.74 30.39 -6.19
N PHE A 142 14.94 31.64 -6.63
CA PHE A 142 16.23 32.31 -6.55
C PHE A 142 16.17 33.75 -5.99
N GLU A 143 15.45 34.66 -6.62
CA GLU A 143 15.50 36.08 -6.26
C GLU A 143 15.00 36.34 -4.83
N ALA A 144 13.84 35.79 -4.48
CA ALA A 144 13.27 35.89 -3.13
C ALA A 144 14.16 35.26 -2.04
N LEU A 145 15.12 34.42 -2.44
CA LEU A 145 16.08 33.75 -1.57
C LEU A 145 17.48 34.37 -1.65
N ASN A 146 17.57 35.61 -2.10
CA ASN A 146 18.82 36.40 -2.16
C ASN A 146 19.92 35.81 -3.08
N TYR A 147 19.55 34.99 -4.06
CA TYR A 147 20.49 34.54 -5.08
C TYR A 147 20.77 35.66 -6.08
N GLN A 148 22.03 36.01 -6.26
CA GLN A 148 22.43 37.00 -7.26
C GLN A 148 22.17 36.48 -8.70
N PRO A 149 21.97 37.39 -9.69
CA PRO A 149 21.67 36.97 -11.07
C PRO A 149 22.73 36.08 -11.72
N ASP A 150 24.00 36.28 -11.34
CA ASP A 150 25.18 35.55 -11.84
C ASP A 150 25.56 34.33 -11.00
N HIS A 151 24.74 33.95 -10.01
CA HIS A 151 25.05 32.82 -9.15
C HIS A 151 25.10 31.49 -9.95
N PRO A 152 26.13 30.65 -9.77
CA PRO A 152 26.32 29.41 -10.56
C PRO A 152 25.11 28.47 -10.54
N ALA A 153 24.40 28.35 -9.41
CA ALA A 153 23.22 27.51 -9.28
C ALA A 153 22.07 27.87 -10.25
N ARG A 154 22.06 29.10 -10.80
CA ARG A 154 21.07 29.55 -11.82
C ARG A 154 21.46 29.13 -13.23
N SER A 155 22.59 28.49 -13.42
CA SER A 155 23.03 28.04 -14.74
C SER A 155 22.23 26.83 -15.23
N LEU A 156 22.16 26.66 -16.54
CA LEU A 156 21.58 25.45 -17.16
C LEU A 156 22.34 24.15 -16.82
N MET A 157 23.53 24.26 -16.24
CA MET A 157 24.29 23.10 -15.80
C MET A 157 23.70 22.49 -14.51
N ASP A 158 23.07 23.32 -13.66
CA ASP A 158 22.55 22.89 -12.36
C ASP A 158 21.02 22.92 -12.31
N THR A 159 20.37 23.83 -13.07
CA THR A 159 18.92 24.06 -13.03
C THR A 159 18.23 23.60 -14.32
N ILE A 160 17.08 22.93 -14.16
CA ILE A 160 16.23 22.48 -15.27
C ILE A 160 15.12 23.51 -15.50
N TYR A 161 15.29 24.34 -16.54
CA TYR A 161 14.27 25.30 -16.95
C TYR A 161 13.17 24.67 -17.80
N VAL A 162 11.93 25.12 -17.60
CA VAL A 162 10.74 24.55 -18.25
C VAL A 162 10.23 25.52 -19.32
N ARG A 163 10.00 25.02 -20.52
CA ARG A 163 9.30 25.76 -21.59
C ARG A 163 7.82 25.41 -21.59
N ALA A 164 6.98 26.38 -21.34
CA ALA A 164 5.53 26.25 -21.41
C ALA A 164 4.99 27.15 -22.54
N PRO A 165 3.79 26.89 -23.07
CA PRO A 165 3.16 27.82 -24.03
C PRO A 165 3.02 29.22 -23.44
N GLY A 166 3.57 30.21 -24.12
CA GLY A 166 3.55 31.62 -23.68
C GLY A 166 4.72 32.04 -22.79
N THR A 167 5.67 31.15 -22.47
CA THR A 167 6.93 31.58 -21.82
C THR A 167 7.95 32.02 -22.89
N GLU A 168 8.61 33.14 -22.61
CA GLU A 168 9.74 33.61 -23.40
C GLU A 168 11.05 33.05 -22.80
N ALA A 169 11.98 32.68 -23.64
CA ALA A 169 13.32 32.27 -23.23
C ALA A 169 14.34 33.29 -23.70
N ASP A 170 15.35 33.53 -22.88
CA ASP A 170 16.48 34.34 -23.28
C ASP A 170 17.36 33.65 -24.35
N ALA A 171 18.43 34.33 -24.77
CA ALA A 171 19.35 33.83 -25.80
C ALA A 171 20.07 32.52 -25.38
N GLN A 172 20.12 32.23 -24.11
CA GLN A 172 20.69 31.02 -23.50
C GLN A 172 19.65 29.91 -23.33
N GLY A 173 18.35 30.19 -23.51
CA GLY A 173 17.25 29.26 -23.35
C GLY A 173 16.67 29.19 -21.93
N VAL A 174 17.06 30.12 -21.06
CA VAL A 174 16.51 30.29 -19.70
C VAL A 174 15.14 30.94 -19.81
N THR A 175 14.19 30.41 -19.04
CA THR A 175 12.83 30.94 -18.91
C THR A 175 12.59 31.39 -17.47
N ASP A 176 11.46 32.01 -17.21
CA ASP A 176 11.01 32.36 -15.85
C ASP A 176 10.40 31.18 -15.06
N LEU A 177 10.31 29.99 -15.70
CA LEU A 177 9.84 28.77 -15.09
C LEU A 177 10.92 27.69 -15.04
N LEU A 178 10.99 26.99 -13.93
CA LEU A 178 11.95 25.92 -13.70
C LEU A 178 11.37 24.79 -12.84
N LEU A 179 12.02 23.65 -12.83
CA LEU A 179 11.80 22.64 -11.80
C LEU A 179 12.57 23.06 -10.54
N ARG A 180 11.88 23.21 -9.41
CA ARG A 180 12.48 23.71 -8.17
C ARG A 180 13.72 22.90 -7.76
N THR A 181 14.81 23.59 -7.43
CA THR A 181 16.09 22.98 -7.07
C THR A 181 16.20 22.64 -5.58
N HIS A 182 15.28 23.16 -4.78
CA HIS A 182 15.10 22.96 -3.34
C HIS A 182 13.64 23.25 -2.96
N THR A 183 13.25 22.99 -1.73
CA THR A 183 11.87 23.25 -1.27
C THR A 183 11.69 24.65 -0.67
N SER A 184 12.74 25.48 -0.60
CA SER A 184 12.71 26.86 -0.10
C SER A 184 11.72 27.80 -0.79
N PRO A 185 11.34 27.64 -2.09
CA PRO A 185 10.25 28.42 -2.68
C PRO A 185 8.96 28.41 -1.86
N VAL A 186 8.64 27.27 -1.24
CA VAL A 186 7.45 27.16 -0.39
C VAL A 186 7.59 27.97 0.90
N GLN A 187 8.81 28.10 1.43
CA GLN A 187 9.09 28.98 2.57
C GLN A 187 8.81 30.46 2.19
N ALA A 188 9.33 30.92 1.05
CA ALA A 188 9.08 32.27 0.54
C ALA A 188 7.58 32.50 0.27
N ARG A 189 6.89 31.52 -0.34
CA ARG A 189 5.44 31.59 -0.55
C ARG A 189 4.66 31.65 0.76
N THR A 190 5.09 30.92 1.77
CA THR A 190 4.44 30.92 3.08
C THR A 190 4.58 32.27 3.76
N MET A 191 5.77 32.86 3.74
CA MET A 191 5.98 34.20 4.27
C MET A 191 5.14 35.26 3.54
N ALA A 192 5.07 35.19 2.20
CA ALA A 192 4.26 36.12 1.42
C ALA A 192 2.74 35.98 1.65
N ALA A 193 2.28 34.83 2.12
CA ALA A 193 0.86 34.52 2.30
C ALA A 193 0.30 34.76 3.71
N GLN A 194 1.12 34.86 4.74
CA GLN A 194 0.67 35.01 6.13
C GLN A 194 1.67 35.83 6.96
N PRO A 195 1.21 36.55 8.00
CA PRO A 195 2.10 37.23 8.94
C PRO A 195 2.81 36.20 9.87
N PRO A 196 3.91 36.60 10.54
CA PRO A 196 4.51 35.83 11.62
C PRO A 196 3.52 35.66 12.79
N PRO A 197 3.64 34.61 13.64
CA PRO A 197 4.70 33.62 13.62
C PRO A 197 4.51 32.56 12.52
N VAL A 198 5.61 32.05 11.97
CA VAL A 198 5.64 30.97 10.98
C VAL A 198 6.52 29.85 11.49
N TYR A 199 5.97 28.65 11.58
CA TYR A 199 6.69 27.40 11.86
C TYR A 199 6.22 26.36 10.86
N VAL A 200 7.01 26.09 9.82
CA VAL A 200 6.65 25.17 8.74
C VAL A 200 7.77 24.21 8.41
N VAL A 201 7.38 22.99 8.07
CA VAL A 201 8.24 21.98 7.46
C VAL A 201 7.73 21.68 6.05
N VAL A 202 8.62 21.62 5.10
CA VAL A 202 8.30 21.54 3.66
C VAL A 202 8.95 20.29 3.07
N PRO A 203 8.28 19.13 3.13
CA PRO A 203 8.70 17.95 2.40
C PRO A 203 8.37 18.09 0.91
N GLY A 204 9.24 17.61 0.03
CA GLY A 204 8.92 17.61 -1.38
C GLY A 204 10.06 17.15 -2.28
N ARG A 205 9.67 16.84 -3.52
CA ARG A 205 10.60 16.48 -4.58
C ARG A 205 11.27 17.73 -5.13
N VAL A 206 12.56 17.61 -5.45
CA VAL A 206 13.39 18.66 -6.03
C VAL A 206 14.20 18.10 -7.19
N TYR A 207 14.73 18.99 -8.03
CA TYR A 207 15.32 18.62 -9.30
C TYR A 207 16.63 19.38 -9.52
N ARG A 208 17.66 18.66 -9.97
CA ARG A 208 18.93 19.26 -10.38
C ARG A 208 19.40 18.57 -11.64
N ASN A 209 20.14 19.27 -12.47
CA ASN A 209 20.67 18.71 -13.71
C ASN A 209 21.92 17.84 -13.46
N ASP A 210 21.85 17.00 -12.44
CA ASP A 210 22.91 16.07 -12.03
C ASP A 210 22.87 14.80 -12.86
N ILE A 211 24.06 14.24 -13.14
CA ILE A 211 24.17 12.88 -13.68
C ILE A 211 23.97 11.88 -12.55
N ALA A 212 23.10 10.89 -12.78
CA ALA A 212 22.83 9.85 -11.79
C ALA A 212 24.08 9.01 -11.51
N ASP A 213 24.53 9.02 -10.24
CA ASP A 213 25.64 8.19 -9.72
C ASP A 213 25.26 7.55 -8.37
N ALA A 214 26.22 7.00 -7.63
CA ALA A 214 25.97 6.36 -6.34
C ALA A 214 25.50 7.34 -5.24
N THR A 215 25.64 8.65 -5.45
CA THR A 215 25.42 9.72 -4.46
C THR A 215 24.49 10.83 -4.93
N HIS A 216 24.19 10.90 -6.23
CA HIS A 216 23.36 11.93 -6.85
C HIS A 216 22.28 11.34 -7.74
N LEU A 217 21.12 11.99 -7.74
CA LEU A 217 20.00 11.73 -8.64
C LEU A 217 19.50 13.07 -9.21
N PRO A 218 19.02 13.11 -10.46
CA PRO A 218 18.44 14.32 -11.04
C PRO A 218 17.11 14.73 -10.38
N ALA A 219 16.44 13.80 -9.72
CA ALA A 219 15.22 14.02 -8.93
C ALA A 219 15.38 13.29 -7.59
N PHE A 220 15.22 14.02 -6.51
CA PHE A 220 15.33 13.49 -5.14
C PHE A 220 14.40 14.26 -4.20
N HIS A 221 14.36 13.90 -2.92
CA HIS A 221 13.50 14.54 -1.95
C HIS A 221 14.30 15.36 -0.95
N GLN A 222 13.75 16.53 -0.60
CA GLN A 222 14.23 17.34 0.50
C GLN A 222 13.12 17.58 1.52
N ILE A 223 13.53 17.80 2.75
CA ILE A 223 12.72 18.43 3.77
C ILE A 223 13.45 19.70 4.20
N GLU A 224 12.76 20.82 4.14
CA GLU A 224 13.24 22.06 4.68
C GLU A 224 12.31 22.56 5.79
N GLY A 225 12.87 23.26 6.76
CA GLY A 225 12.12 23.91 7.82
C GLY A 225 12.37 25.40 7.86
N LEU A 226 11.34 26.13 8.22
CA LEU A 226 11.39 27.58 8.48
C LEU A 226 10.69 27.87 9.80
N ALA A 227 11.37 28.61 10.67
CA ALA A 227 10.77 29.24 11.84
C ALA A 227 11.02 30.75 11.77
N VAL A 228 9.98 31.57 11.90
CA VAL A 228 10.07 33.03 11.97
C VAL A 228 9.17 33.52 13.09
N ASP A 229 9.76 34.23 14.05
CA ASP A 229 9.04 34.83 15.17
C ASP A 229 9.88 36.00 15.74
N THR A 230 9.40 36.66 16.77
CA THR A 230 10.07 37.81 17.42
C THR A 230 11.34 37.43 18.19
N ASP A 231 11.37 36.23 18.79
CA ASP A 231 12.42 35.82 19.74
C ASP A 231 13.26 34.63 19.26
N ILE A 232 13.29 34.35 17.95
CA ILE A 232 14.04 33.22 17.36
C ILE A 232 15.55 33.49 17.43
N THR A 233 16.31 32.49 17.83
CA THR A 233 17.74 32.52 17.96
C THR A 233 18.44 31.35 17.26
N MET A 234 19.76 31.45 17.09
CA MET A 234 20.59 30.34 16.61
C MET A 234 20.56 29.14 17.58
N ALA A 235 20.31 29.35 18.87
CA ALA A 235 20.16 28.27 19.84
C ALA A 235 18.88 27.45 19.60
N ASP A 236 17.80 28.10 19.18
CA ASP A 236 16.54 27.42 18.84
C ASP A 236 16.72 26.55 17.58
N LEU A 237 17.44 27.06 16.58
CA LEU A 237 17.84 26.26 15.42
C LEU A 237 18.64 25.02 15.84
N HIS A 238 19.70 25.20 16.63
CA HIS A 238 20.54 24.11 17.09
C HIS A 238 19.75 23.10 17.92
N GLY A 239 18.88 23.56 18.83
CA GLY A 239 18.03 22.72 19.65
C GLY A 239 17.09 21.84 18.79
N SER A 240 16.39 22.46 17.83
CA SER A 240 15.48 21.75 16.92
C SER A 240 16.20 20.68 16.09
N LEU A 241 17.39 20.99 15.57
CA LEU A 241 18.18 20.04 14.79
C LEU A 241 18.77 18.91 15.64
N VAL A 242 19.19 19.18 16.86
CA VAL A 242 19.67 18.16 17.81
C VAL A 242 18.54 17.18 18.15
N GLU A 243 17.33 17.68 18.41
CA GLU A 243 16.17 16.81 18.69
C GLU A 243 15.79 15.95 17.47
N MET A 244 15.83 16.52 16.27
CA MET A 244 15.62 15.76 15.03
C MET A 244 16.64 14.62 14.87
N VAL A 245 17.94 14.93 15.03
CA VAL A 245 18.99 13.90 14.88
C VAL A 245 18.84 12.80 15.92
N ARG A 246 18.56 13.15 17.17
CA ARG A 246 18.34 12.17 18.25
C ARG A 246 17.14 11.26 17.98
N ALA A 247 16.04 11.84 17.52
CA ALA A 247 14.84 11.08 17.20
C ALA A 247 15.06 10.08 16.05
N LEU A 248 15.86 10.44 15.05
CA LEU A 248 16.00 9.67 13.81
C LEU A 248 17.23 8.75 13.80
N LEU A 249 18.33 9.13 14.46
CA LEU A 249 19.61 8.44 14.42
C LEU A 249 20.13 8.05 15.81
N GLY A 250 19.41 8.42 16.87
CA GLY A 250 19.84 8.20 18.25
C GLY A 250 20.90 9.20 18.72
N ASP A 251 21.61 8.85 19.78
CA ASP A 251 22.61 9.74 20.40
C ASP A 251 23.96 9.59 19.68
N VAL A 252 24.10 10.31 18.56
CA VAL A 252 25.31 10.38 17.76
C VAL A 252 26.04 11.71 18.02
N PRO A 253 27.40 11.77 18.01
CA PRO A 253 28.13 13.02 18.13
C PRO A 253 27.80 13.96 16.95
N MET A 254 27.56 15.23 17.27
CA MET A 254 27.21 16.28 16.32
C MET A 254 28.19 17.43 16.43
N ARG A 255 28.40 18.15 15.32
CA ARG A 255 29.10 19.44 15.32
C ARG A 255 28.48 20.37 14.28
N PHE A 256 28.44 21.65 14.59
CA PHE A 256 28.10 22.71 13.66
C PHE A 256 29.38 23.31 13.08
N ARG A 257 29.41 23.49 11.75
CA ARG A 257 30.52 24.17 11.04
C ARG A 257 29.99 25.45 10.37
N PRO A 258 30.70 26.57 10.42
CA PRO A 258 30.38 27.73 9.60
C PRO A 258 30.40 27.35 8.11
N HIS A 259 29.42 27.87 7.40
CA HIS A 259 29.31 27.75 5.95
C HIS A 259 28.70 29.03 5.37
N HIS A 260 28.53 29.13 4.06
CA HIS A 260 27.89 30.26 3.41
C HIS A 260 26.75 29.79 2.51
N PHE A 261 25.56 30.37 2.73
CA PHE A 261 24.42 30.25 1.82
C PHE A 261 23.86 31.66 1.56
N PRO A 262 23.37 31.96 0.32
CA PRO A 262 22.86 33.29 -0.01
C PRO A 262 21.66 33.72 0.86
N PHE A 263 20.86 32.77 1.29
CA PHE A 263 19.58 32.97 1.97
C PHE A 263 19.67 32.93 3.50
N THR A 264 20.85 32.68 4.08
CA THR A 264 21.05 32.67 5.54
C THR A 264 22.31 33.42 5.96
N GLU A 265 22.27 34.08 7.14
CA GLU A 265 23.40 34.72 7.77
C GLU A 265 23.17 34.87 9.31
N PRO A 266 23.98 34.24 10.18
CA PRO A 266 25.04 33.28 9.85
C PRO A 266 24.49 31.96 9.30
N SER A 267 25.32 31.35 8.45
CA SER A 267 25.04 30.01 7.88
C SER A 267 25.96 28.98 8.49
N GLY A 268 25.49 27.74 8.51
CA GLY A 268 26.25 26.59 8.98
C GLY A 268 25.81 25.28 8.38
N GLU A 269 26.62 24.28 8.60
CA GLU A 269 26.30 22.88 8.31
C GLU A 269 26.35 22.06 9.60
N LEU A 270 25.44 21.10 9.72
CA LEU A 270 25.44 20.12 10.77
C LEU A 270 26.09 18.84 10.26
N ASP A 271 27.22 18.46 10.87
CA ASP A 271 27.84 17.17 10.65
C ASP A 271 27.50 16.20 11.80
N ILE A 272 27.40 14.92 11.48
CA ILE A 272 27.29 13.82 12.45
C ILE A 272 28.51 12.91 12.35
N TRP A 273 28.87 12.26 13.48
CA TRP A 273 29.90 11.23 13.48
C TRP A 273 29.28 9.87 13.19
N LEU A 274 29.62 9.32 12.03
CA LEU A 274 29.08 8.04 11.58
C LEU A 274 30.19 7.22 10.90
N ASP A 275 30.26 5.93 11.17
CA ASP A 275 31.23 4.99 10.58
C ASP A 275 32.68 5.47 10.68
N GLY A 276 33.06 6.05 11.82
CA GLY A 276 34.43 6.50 12.10
C GLY A 276 34.86 7.81 11.41
N ARG A 277 33.89 8.58 10.86
CA ARG A 277 34.16 9.87 10.19
C ARG A 277 33.04 10.88 10.40
N TRP A 278 33.39 12.15 10.23
CA TRP A 278 32.39 13.21 10.13
C TRP A 278 31.72 13.19 8.76
N VAL A 279 30.41 13.26 8.76
CA VAL A 279 29.57 13.28 7.56
C VAL A 279 28.62 14.47 7.66
N GLU A 280 28.64 15.32 6.64
CA GLU A 280 27.66 16.38 6.48
C GLU A 280 26.26 15.78 6.36
N LEU A 281 25.35 16.30 7.16
CA LEU A 281 23.95 15.86 7.17
C LEU A 281 23.03 16.90 6.51
N LEU A 282 23.17 18.18 6.86
CA LEU A 282 22.29 19.24 6.41
C LEU A 282 22.94 20.62 6.46
N GLY A 283 22.39 21.55 5.66
CA GLY A 283 22.69 22.98 5.76
C GLY A 283 21.62 23.71 6.57
N CYS A 284 22.03 24.78 7.29
CA CYS A 284 21.12 25.57 8.13
C CYS A 284 21.65 26.98 8.35
N GLY A 285 20.84 27.86 8.90
CA GLY A 285 21.27 29.20 9.30
C GLY A 285 20.12 30.12 9.69
N MET A 286 20.46 31.31 10.18
CA MET A 286 19.46 32.35 10.40
C MET A 286 19.05 32.95 9.05
N VAL A 287 17.75 33.18 8.87
CA VAL A 287 17.22 33.75 7.61
C VAL A 287 17.80 35.12 7.33
N HIS A 288 18.35 35.29 6.13
CA HIS A 288 18.93 36.56 5.71
C HIS A 288 17.88 37.69 5.74
N PRO A 289 18.23 38.91 6.20
CA PRO A 289 17.29 40.04 6.25
C PRO A 289 16.58 40.33 4.92
N ASP A 290 17.26 40.17 3.79
CA ASP A 290 16.68 40.42 2.47
C ASP A 290 15.64 39.38 2.10
N VAL A 291 15.79 38.10 2.57
CA VAL A 291 14.80 37.07 2.42
C VAL A 291 13.53 37.36 3.25
N LEU A 292 13.69 37.85 4.48
CA LEU A 292 12.56 38.33 5.29
C LEU A 292 11.81 39.46 4.59
N ARG A 293 12.55 40.47 4.03
CA ARG A 293 11.95 41.58 3.27
C ARG A 293 11.22 41.09 2.02
N ALA A 294 11.80 40.16 1.27
CA ALA A 294 11.15 39.55 0.11
C ALA A 294 9.86 38.82 0.49
N GLY A 295 9.81 38.19 1.68
CA GLY A 295 8.61 37.59 2.27
C GLY A 295 7.60 38.63 2.83
N GLY A 296 7.91 39.94 2.81
CA GLY A 296 7.03 41.00 3.32
C GLY A 296 7.17 41.26 4.82
N TYR A 297 8.25 40.79 5.46
CA TYR A 297 8.49 40.96 6.91
C TYR A 297 9.53 42.04 7.17
N ASP A 298 9.40 42.70 8.32
CA ASP A 298 10.37 43.66 8.81
C ASP A 298 11.44 42.92 9.64
N PRO A 299 12.70 42.86 9.16
CA PRO A 299 13.78 42.14 9.85
C PRO A 299 14.22 42.81 11.17
N GLU A 300 13.76 44.06 11.46
CA GLU A 300 13.97 44.69 12.76
C GLU A 300 12.99 44.21 13.83
N GLN A 301 11.86 43.58 13.41
CA GLN A 301 10.82 43.08 14.32
C GLN A 301 10.81 41.57 14.47
N VAL A 302 11.27 40.82 13.46
CA VAL A 302 11.28 39.35 13.47
C VAL A 302 12.62 38.79 13.05
N GLN A 303 12.92 37.64 13.56
CA GLN A 303 14.06 36.82 13.15
C GLN A 303 13.55 35.42 12.75
N GLY A 304 14.37 34.67 12.05
CA GLY A 304 14.03 33.32 11.71
C GLY A 304 15.25 32.47 11.45
N PHE A 305 15.04 31.18 11.43
CA PHE A 305 16.02 30.23 10.93
C PHE A 305 15.42 29.29 9.88
N ALA A 306 16.28 28.76 9.05
CA ALA A 306 15.94 27.74 8.09
C ALA A 306 16.99 26.62 8.09
N PHE A 307 16.56 25.44 7.65
CA PHE A 307 17.43 24.29 7.41
C PHE A 307 16.92 23.45 6.24
N GLY A 308 17.81 22.67 5.61
CA GLY A 308 17.43 21.78 4.52
C GLY A 308 18.25 20.49 4.52
N ILE A 309 17.56 19.34 4.39
CA ILE A 309 18.17 18.02 4.38
C ILE A 309 17.64 17.17 3.22
N GLY A 310 18.53 16.44 2.55
CA GLY A 310 18.16 15.42 1.56
C GLY A 310 17.65 14.14 2.24
N VAL A 311 16.42 13.74 1.91
CA VAL A 311 15.75 12.59 2.54
C VAL A 311 16.46 11.29 2.21
N GLU A 312 16.86 11.09 0.95
CA GLU A 312 17.58 9.89 0.50
C GLU A 312 18.90 9.72 1.24
N ARG A 313 19.65 10.81 1.49
CA ARG A 313 20.90 10.73 2.26
C ARG A 313 20.67 10.23 3.68
N LEU A 314 19.60 10.70 4.33
CA LEU A 314 19.23 10.21 5.65
C LEU A 314 18.76 8.76 5.61
N ALA A 315 17.92 8.38 4.62
CA ALA A 315 17.47 7.01 4.42
C ALA A 315 18.64 6.06 4.18
N MET A 316 19.62 6.45 3.35
CA MET A 316 20.84 5.68 3.16
C MET A 316 21.57 5.41 4.49
N ARG A 317 21.63 6.42 5.38
CA ARG A 317 22.29 6.28 6.69
C ARG A 317 21.51 5.38 7.65
N ARG A 318 20.19 5.56 7.71
CA ARG A 318 19.33 4.73 8.57
C ARG A 318 19.38 3.24 8.20
N HIS A 319 19.47 2.94 6.92
CA HIS A 319 19.35 1.58 6.40
C HIS A 319 20.66 0.97 5.91
N GLY A 320 21.79 1.67 6.05
CA GLY A 320 23.10 1.17 5.60
C GLY A 320 23.23 1.02 4.07
N ILE A 321 22.49 1.82 3.30
CA ILE A 321 22.47 1.79 1.84
C ILE A 321 23.63 2.64 1.32
N THR A 322 24.41 2.12 0.37
CA THR A 322 25.61 2.78 -0.14
C THR A 322 25.42 3.39 -1.53
N ASP A 323 24.33 3.10 -2.21
CA ASP A 323 24.03 3.57 -3.57
C ASP A 323 22.60 4.10 -3.62
N ILE A 324 22.47 5.42 -3.88
CA ILE A 324 21.16 6.13 -3.92
C ILE A 324 20.24 5.63 -5.04
N ARG A 325 20.81 5.07 -6.13
CA ARG A 325 20.04 4.57 -7.29
C ARG A 325 19.11 3.43 -6.93
N LEU A 326 19.45 2.64 -5.88
CA LEU A 326 18.61 1.55 -5.39
C LEU A 326 17.21 2.01 -5.00
N PHE A 327 17.04 3.26 -4.58
CA PHE A 327 15.73 3.81 -4.24
C PHE A 327 14.81 4.03 -5.47
N VAL A 328 15.35 4.13 -6.68
CA VAL A 328 14.59 4.45 -7.89
C VAL A 328 14.55 3.32 -8.91
N GLU A 329 15.35 2.26 -8.72
CA GLU A 329 15.40 1.10 -9.64
C GLU A 329 14.17 0.18 -9.53
N SER A 330 13.34 0.35 -8.51
CA SER A 330 12.12 -0.45 -8.28
C SER A 330 12.38 -1.97 -8.20
N ASP A 331 13.57 -2.39 -7.74
CA ASP A 331 13.90 -3.79 -7.54
C ASP A 331 13.13 -4.36 -6.33
N LEU A 332 12.22 -5.30 -6.59
CA LEU A 332 11.40 -5.91 -5.53
C LEU A 332 12.22 -6.66 -4.47
N ARG A 333 13.42 -7.14 -4.81
CA ARG A 333 14.33 -7.78 -3.84
C ARG A 333 14.83 -6.77 -2.83
N PHE A 334 15.21 -5.57 -3.31
CA PHE A 334 15.61 -4.45 -2.48
C PHE A 334 14.44 -3.96 -1.62
N LEU A 335 13.30 -3.65 -2.24
CA LEU A 335 12.13 -3.12 -1.53
C LEU A 335 11.57 -4.10 -0.49
N SER A 336 11.64 -5.42 -0.75
CA SER A 336 11.18 -6.45 0.18
C SER A 336 12.10 -6.65 1.40
N ALA A 337 13.28 -6.05 1.42
CA ALA A 337 14.19 -6.09 2.57
C ALA A 337 13.75 -5.14 3.71
N PHE A 338 12.81 -4.23 3.44
CA PHE A 338 12.27 -3.29 4.42
C PHE A 338 10.87 -3.76 4.85
N PRO A 339 10.75 -4.43 6.01
CA PRO A 339 9.45 -4.88 6.52
C PRO A 339 8.60 -3.69 6.96
N ALA A 340 7.25 -3.92 6.97
CA ALA A 340 6.27 -2.95 7.47
C ALA A 340 6.40 -2.76 8.98
#